data_61f9d0eb88b7984131496732e256b5e4
#
_entry.id   61f9d0eb88b7984131496732e256b5e4
#
_cell.length_a   1.000
_cell.length_b   1.000
_cell.length_c   1.000
_cell.angle_alpha   90.00
_cell.angle_beta   90.00
_cell.angle_gamma   90.00
#
_symmetry.space_group_name_H-M   'P 1'
#
loop_
_entity.id
_entity.type
_entity.pdbx_description
1 polymer ?
#
loop_
_entity_poly.entity_id
_entity_poly.type
_entity_poly.pdbx_seq_one_letter_code
_entity_poly.pdbx_strand_id
1 'polypeptide(L)'
;EMLRSLVGSEMCIRDSKKVGEVDLTLGVSGMYYKSTAEKRDENIEFDYLSAVGRALNGHWGLESEGFFQNQAEIDAAPKQTFGDVKPGDIRYKDQNNDGKIDDNDRVFLGRKVSPFISGINLTARWRNFTLYAMGNLYIGDYGMKDNSYYWVKGDGKYSEVVRDRWTPETAATATYPRLTTTDGANNFRTSDFWMYKKNRFNLTQVQLTYQMPEKVLKGTFIKGLSFFANANNLLTIAKERKALELNVGSAPQTRFYQLGFKGTF
;
A
#
# COMPACT_ATOMS: atom_id res chain seq x y z
N GLU A 1 20.77 7.36 -21.71
CA GLU A 1 19.42 7.59 -22.27
C GLU A 1 18.52 6.43 -21.87
N MET A 2 17.31 6.71 -21.33
CA MET A 2 16.38 5.69 -20.84
C MET A 2 15.14 5.68 -21.74
N LEU A 3 14.91 4.58 -22.46
CA LEU A 3 13.67 4.33 -23.16
C LEU A 3 12.63 3.68 -22.22
N ARG A 4 11.40 4.18 -22.28
CA ARG A 4 10.27 3.74 -21.44
C ARG A 4 9.18 3.16 -22.34
N SER A 5 8.65 2.01 -21.94
CA SER A 5 7.42 1.48 -22.51
C SER A 5 6.27 1.66 -21.52
N LEU A 6 5.17 2.23 -21.97
CA LEU A 6 3.92 2.35 -21.24
C LEU A 6 2.83 1.61 -22.04
N VAL A 7 2.34 0.50 -21.47
CA VAL A 7 1.19 -0.22 -22.00
C VAL A 7 0.04 -0.03 -21.02
N GLY A 8 -1.07 0.51 -21.51
CA GLY A 8 -2.25 0.76 -20.72
C GLY A 8 -3.53 0.38 -21.45
N SER A 9 -4.54 -0.03 -20.72
CA SER A 9 -5.91 -0.30 -21.18
C SER A 9 -6.88 0.31 -20.19
N GLU A 10 -7.88 1.00 -20.69
CA GLU A 10 -8.95 1.60 -19.92
C GLU A 10 -10.31 1.04 -20.33
N MET A 11 -11.16 0.79 -19.35
CA MET A 11 -12.54 0.34 -19.54
C MET A 11 -13.46 1.08 -18.59
N CYS A 12 -14.57 1.62 -19.12
CA CYS A 12 -15.62 2.24 -18.34
C CYS A 12 -16.97 1.60 -18.69
N ILE A 13 -17.70 1.16 -17.67
CA ILE A 13 -19.06 0.62 -17.79
C ILE A 13 -19.94 1.43 -16.86
N ARG A 14 -21.11 1.88 -17.37
CA ARG A 14 -22.16 2.47 -16.58
C ARG A 14 -23.48 1.86 -16.93
N ASP A 15 -24.15 1.29 -15.96
CA ASP A 15 -25.47 0.67 -16.12
C ASP A 15 -26.46 1.25 -15.10
N SER A 16 -27.74 1.28 -15.48
CA SER A 16 -28.81 1.80 -14.66
C SER A 16 -29.99 0.84 -14.69
N LYS A 17 -30.49 0.48 -13.51
CA LYS A 17 -31.63 -0.42 -13.36
C LYS A 17 -32.59 0.09 -12.30
N LYS A 18 -33.91 -0.02 -12.59
CA LYS A 18 -34.94 0.23 -11.61
C LYS A 18 -35.28 -1.03 -10.84
N VAL A 19 -35.22 -0.95 -9.51
CA VAL A 19 -35.55 -2.04 -8.60
C VAL A 19 -36.63 -1.55 -7.64
N GLY A 20 -37.88 -1.92 -7.92
CA GLY A 20 -39.03 -1.36 -7.22
C GLY A 20 -39.15 0.17 -7.43
N GLU A 21 -39.13 0.94 -6.34
CA GLU A 21 -39.15 2.39 -6.37
C GLU A 21 -37.74 3.04 -6.42
N VAL A 22 -36.68 2.23 -6.45
CA VAL A 22 -35.29 2.72 -6.41
C VAL A 22 -34.67 2.66 -7.79
N ASP A 23 -34.13 3.79 -8.25
CA ASP A 23 -33.29 3.86 -9.44
C ASP A 23 -31.83 3.68 -9.03
N LEU A 24 -31.22 2.58 -9.45
CA LEU A 24 -29.81 2.25 -9.20
C LEU A 24 -28.96 2.56 -10.43
N THR A 25 -27.85 3.21 -10.24
CA THR A 25 -26.84 3.40 -11.28
C THR A 25 -25.51 2.93 -10.72
N LEU A 26 -24.88 1.96 -11.37
CA LEU A 26 -23.55 1.45 -11.08
C LEU A 26 -22.60 1.89 -12.17
N GLY A 27 -21.50 2.52 -11.77
CA GLY A 27 -20.39 2.83 -12.65
C GLY A 27 -19.14 2.09 -12.21
N VAL A 28 -18.45 1.45 -13.14
CA VAL A 28 -17.16 0.79 -12.92
C VAL A 28 -16.21 1.28 -13.99
N SER A 29 -15.04 1.74 -13.56
CA SER A 29 -13.92 2.06 -14.43
C SER A 29 -12.72 1.23 -14.03
N GLY A 30 -11.93 0.78 -14.98
CA GLY A 30 -10.73 0.02 -14.75
C GLY A 30 -9.61 0.53 -15.64
N MET A 31 -8.42 0.66 -15.06
CA MET A 31 -7.21 0.99 -15.77
C MET A 31 -6.13 -0.03 -15.40
N TYR A 32 -5.53 -0.60 -16.42
CA TYR A 32 -4.32 -1.41 -16.27
C TYR A 32 -3.17 -0.75 -17.01
N TYR A 33 -2.06 -0.55 -16.36
CA TYR A 33 -0.86 -0.03 -17.01
C TYR A 33 0.39 -0.72 -16.47
N LYS A 34 1.39 -0.82 -17.33
CA LYS A 34 2.69 -1.38 -17.00
C LYS A 34 3.76 -0.47 -17.59
N SER A 35 4.59 0.10 -16.73
CA SER A 35 5.80 0.80 -17.16
C SER A 35 7.01 -0.12 -16.97
N THR A 36 7.83 -0.27 -18.00
CA THR A 36 9.02 -1.12 -17.99
C THR A 36 10.20 -0.33 -18.55
N ALA A 37 11.39 -0.55 -18.03
CA ALA A 37 12.61 -0.05 -18.63
C ALA A 37 12.94 -0.93 -19.85
N GLU A 38 12.93 -0.35 -21.06
CA GLU A 38 13.30 -1.09 -22.29
C GLU A 38 14.79 -1.03 -22.53
N LYS A 39 15.40 0.10 -22.23
CA LYS A 39 16.83 0.31 -22.38
C LYS A 39 17.35 1.22 -21.28
N ARG A 40 18.46 0.86 -20.71
CA ARG A 40 19.17 1.64 -19.71
C ARG A 40 20.67 1.47 -19.89
N ASP A 41 21.43 2.52 -19.71
CA ASP A 41 22.88 2.43 -19.60
C ASP A 41 23.21 1.93 -18.19
N GLU A 42 23.64 0.67 -18.07
CA GLU A 42 23.90 -0.02 -16.82
C GLU A 42 25.29 -0.63 -16.86
N ASN A 43 26.08 -0.37 -15.82
CA ASN A 43 27.32 -1.07 -15.56
C ASN A 43 27.05 -2.09 -14.44
N ILE A 44 26.60 -3.28 -14.83
CA ILE A 44 26.22 -4.36 -13.93
C ILE A 44 27.04 -5.61 -14.23
N GLU A 45 27.39 -6.34 -13.21
CA GLU A 45 28.14 -7.58 -13.29
C GLU A 45 27.19 -8.79 -13.49
N PHE A 46 26.01 -8.74 -12.89
CA PHE A 46 25.05 -9.84 -12.88
C PHE A 46 23.70 -9.44 -13.51
N ASP A 47 23.12 -10.28 -14.37
CA ASP A 47 21.89 -10.03 -15.08
C ASP A 47 20.68 -9.75 -14.18
N TYR A 48 20.64 -10.33 -12.96
CA TYR A 48 19.52 -10.11 -12.03
C TYR A 48 19.51 -8.70 -11.44
N LEU A 49 20.63 -7.95 -11.50
CA LEU A 49 20.72 -6.55 -11.11
C LEU A 49 20.14 -5.62 -12.19
N SER A 50 19.90 -6.11 -13.42
CA SER A 50 19.38 -5.29 -14.49
C SER A 50 17.98 -4.77 -14.20
N ALA A 51 17.78 -3.46 -14.40
CA ALA A 51 16.47 -2.85 -14.38
C ALA A 51 15.73 -3.01 -15.72
N VAL A 52 16.41 -3.44 -16.79
CA VAL A 52 15.80 -3.69 -18.11
C VAL A 52 14.77 -4.82 -17.98
N GLY A 53 13.58 -4.62 -18.53
CA GLY A 53 12.45 -5.52 -18.39
C GLY A 53 11.70 -5.43 -17.04
N ARG A 54 12.24 -4.68 -16.07
CA ARG A 54 11.61 -4.47 -14.77
C ARG A 54 10.79 -3.19 -14.71
N ALA A 55 9.94 -3.07 -13.71
CA ALA A 55 9.16 -1.84 -13.52
C ALA A 55 10.07 -0.66 -13.19
N LEU A 56 9.82 0.50 -13.81
CA LEU A 56 10.59 1.73 -13.58
C LEU A 56 10.60 2.14 -12.11
N ASN A 57 9.45 2.00 -11.43
CA ASN A 57 9.29 2.29 -10.01
C ASN A 57 9.27 0.98 -9.22
N GLY A 58 10.41 0.33 -9.09
CA GLY A 58 10.59 -0.91 -8.35
C GLY A 58 11.20 -0.73 -6.97
N HIS A 59 10.93 -1.69 -6.09
CA HIS A 59 11.72 -1.94 -4.90
C HIS A 59 12.86 -2.88 -5.28
N TRP A 60 14.07 -2.51 -4.87
CA TRP A 60 15.28 -3.30 -5.01
C TRP A 60 15.86 -3.53 -3.63
N GLY A 61 16.21 -4.75 -3.31
CA GLY A 61 16.71 -5.09 -1.99
C GLY A 61 17.10 -6.55 -1.88
N LEU A 62 17.41 -6.97 -0.68
CA LEU A 62 17.84 -8.31 -0.37
C LEU A 62 16.65 -9.27 -0.23
N GLU A 63 16.85 -10.53 -0.57
CA GLU A 63 15.89 -11.61 -0.32
C GLU A 63 16.21 -12.25 1.04
N SER A 64 15.22 -12.35 1.93
CA SER A 64 15.39 -12.89 3.28
C SER A 64 15.07 -14.38 3.34
N GLU A 65 15.84 -15.13 4.13
CA GLU A 65 15.64 -16.56 4.41
C GLU A 65 15.22 -16.83 5.87
N GLY A 66 14.68 -15.81 6.56
CA GLY A 66 14.28 -15.88 7.96
C GLY A 66 15.33 -15.34 8.92
N PHE A 67 15.39 -15.90 10.14
CA PHE A 67 16.34 -15.49 11.17
C PHE A 67 17.38 -16.59 11.42
N PHE A 68 18.60 -16.19 11.70
CA PHE A 68 19.59 -17.10 12.26
C PHE A 68 19.14 -17.63 13.62
N GLN A 69 19.12 -18.95 13.78
CA GLN A 69 18.64 -19.56 15.02
C GLN A 69 19.76 -19.74 16.07
N ASN A 70 20.99 -19.89 15.63
CA ASN A 70 22.16 -20.14 16.50
C ASN A 70 23.45 -19.70 15.81
N GLN A 71 24.55 -19.75 16.57
CA GLN A 71 25.88 -19.37 16.06
C GLN A 71 26.38 -20.32 14.98
N ALA A 72 26.08 -21.60 15.06
CA ALA A 72 26.54 -22.57 14.06
C ALA A 72 25.97 -22.31 12.67
N GLU A 73 24.72 -21.82 12.60
CA GLU A 73 24.12 -21.37 11.33
C GLU A 73 24.84 -20.16 10.76
N ILE A 74 25.25 -19.21 11.62
CA ILE A 74 25.98 -18.01 11.20
C ILE A 74 27.34 -18.40 10.65
N ASP A 75 28.06 -19.30 11.36
CA ASP A 75 29.40 -19.75 10.99
C ASP A 75 29.41 -20.54 9.68
N ALA A 76 28.31 -21.21 9.36
CA ALA A 76 28.14 -22.00 8.12
C ALA A 76 27.56 -21.18 6.95
N ALA A 77 27.01 -20.00 7.19
CA ALA A 77 26.36 -19.17 6.17
C ALA A 77 27.35 -18.23 5.44
N PRO A 78 27.02 -17.74 4.25
CA PRO A 78 27.73 -16.64 3.61
C PRO A 78 27.87 -15.44 4.55
N LYS A 79 29.02 -14.80 4.53
CA LYS A 79 29.32 -13.66 5.42
C LYS A 79 28.49 -12.44 5.03
N GLN A 80 27.58 -12.00 5.90
CA GLN A 80 26.85 -10.73 5.72
C GLN A 80 27.78 -9.55 6.07
N THR A 81 27.98 -8.64 5.10
CA THR A 81 28.98 -7.55 5.21
C THR A 81 28.46 -6.27 5.88
N PHE A 82 27.18 -6.27 6.28
CA PHE A 82 26.50 -5.07 6.79
C PHE A 82 26.72 -4.78 8.29
N GLY A 83 27.45 -5.61 8.97
CA GLY A 83 27.78 -5.49 10.40
C GLY A 83 27.85 -6.86 11.07
N ASP A 84 28.07 -6.84 12.39
CA ASP A 84 28.11 -8.05 13.20
C ASP A 84 26.73 -8.72 13.24
N VAL A 85 26.72 -10.02 12.96
CA VAL A 85 25.51 -10.84 12.93
C VAL A 85 25.46 -11.72 14.18
N LYS A 86 24.27 -11.86 14.76
CA LYS A 86 24.00 -12.69 15.94
C LYS A 86 22.74 -13.50 15.74
N PRO A 87 22.49 -14.57 16.50
CA PRO A 87 21.22 -15.28 16.48
C PRO A 87 20.05 -14.32 16.66
N GLY A 88 19.00 -14.48 15.82
CA GLY A 88 17.85 -13.58 15.73
C GLY A 88 17.98 -12.44 14.74
N ASP A 89 19.12 -12.28 14.08
CA ASP A 89 19.27 -11.36 12.96
C ASP A 89 18.73 -11.98 11.66
N ILE A 90 18.32 -11.11 10.74
CA ILE A 90 17.81 -11.53 9.43
C ILE A 90 18.94 -12.17 8.63
N ARG A 91 18.69 -13.36 8.12
CA ARG A 91 19.54 -14.06 7.18
C ARG A 91 19.11 -13.70 5.76
N TYR A 92 20.07 -13.33 4.92
CA TYR A 92 19.86 -13.00 3.53
C TYR A 92 20.46 -14.05 2.60
N LYS A 93 19.91 -14.14 1.40
CA LYS A 93 20.32 -15.06 0.37
C LYS A 93 21.49 -14.48 -0.43
N ASP A 94 22.50 -15.32 -0.64
CA ASP A 94 23.60 -15.09 -1.55
C ASP A 94 23.12 -15.39 -2.98
N GLN A 95 22.96 -14.34 -3.79
CA GLN A 95 22.41 -14.47 -5.13
C GLN A 95 23.46 -14.89 -6.17
N ASN A 96 24.72 -14.49 -5.98
CA ASN A 96 25.83 -14.78 -6.89
C ASN A 96 26.69 -15.97 -6.46
N ASN A 97 26.44 -16.51 -5.25
CA ASN A 97 27.17 -17.61 -4.63
C ASN A 97 28.69 -17.33 -4.45
N ASP A 98 29.05 -16.08 -4.12
CA ASP A 98 30.44 -15.68 -3.88
C ASP A 98 30.87 -15.86 -2.40
N GLY A 99 29.95 -16.32 -1.54
CA GLY A 99 30.18 -16.52 -0.10
C GLY A 99 30.06 -15.27 0.74
N LYS A 100 29.55 -14.19 0.18
CA LYS A 100 29.29 -12.92 0.86
C LYS A 100 27.89 -12.44 0.56
N ILE A 101 27.31 -11.65 1.47
CA ILE A 101 26.09 -10.91 1.25
C ILE A 101 26.43 -9.42 1.25
N ASP A 102 26.27 -8.78 0.11
CA ASP A 102 26.53 -7.35 -0.09
C ASP A 102 25.52 -6.69 -1.06
N ASP A 103 25.85 -5.55 -1.62
CA ASP A 103 24.94 -4.83 -2.54
C ASP A 103 24.78 -5.56 -3.89
N ASN A 104 25.65 -6.54 -4.21
CA ASN A 104 25.53 -7.37 -5.41
C ASN A 104 24.42 -8.44 -5.27
N ASP A 105 23.94 -8.71 -4.05
CA ASP A 105 22.84 -9.66 -3.80
C ASP A 105 21.45 -9.02 -3.86
N ARG A 106 21.35 -7.76 -4.27
CA ARG A 106 20.08 -7.07 -4.38
C ARG A 106 19.32 -7.54 -5.63
N VAL A 107 18.03 -7.82 -5.46
CA VAL A 107 17.14 -8.23 -6.54
C VAL A 107 15.93 -7.32 -6.64
N PHE A 108 15.21 -7.41 -7.75
CA PHE A 108 13.92 -6.73 -7.92
C PHE A 108 12.85 -7.42 -7.07
N LEU A 109 12.37 -6.74 -6.04
CA LEU A 109 11.39 -7.26 -5.08
C LEU A 109 9.93 -7.01 -5.47
N GLY A 110 9.66 -5.99 -6.26
CA GLY A 110 8.29 -5.68 -6.65
C GLY A 110 8.05 -4.23 -7.05
N ARG A 111 6.81 -3.91 -7.41
CA ARG A 111 6.39 -2.59 -7.90
C ARG A 111 5.95 -1.69 -6.76
N LYS A 112 6.31 -0.40 -6.82
CA LYS A 112 5.84 0.64 -5.88
C LYS A 112 4.45 1.18 -6.23
N VAL A 113 4.02 1.00 -7.47
CA VAL A 113 2.78 1.58 -8.01
C VAL A 113 1.86 0.47 -8.50
N SER A 114 0.58 0.57 -8.16
CA SER A 114 -0.44 -0.40 -8.54
C SER A 114 -0.60 -0.44 -10.07
N PRO A 115 -0.35 -1.58 -10.73
CA PRO A 115 -0.59 -1.71 -12.16
C PRO A 115 -2.08 -1.77 -12.51
N PHE A 116 -2.93 -2.18 -11.58
CA PHE A 116 -4.37 -2.19 -11.74
C PHE A 116 -5.04 -1.25 -10.74
N ILE A 117 -5.84 -0.33 -11.29
CA ILE A 117 -6.65 0.62 -10.53
C ILE A 117 -8.09 0.54 -11.06
N SER A 118 -9.07 0.43 -10.18
CA SER A 118 -10.48 0.45 -10.55
C SER A 118 -11.24 1.44 -9.67
N GLY A 119 -12.08 2.24 -10.30
CA GLY A 119 -13.06 3.09 -9.65
C GLY A 119 -14.45 2.43 -9.70
N ILE A 120 -15.15 2.41 -8.58
CA ILE A 120 -16.51 1.88 -8.47
C ILE A 120 -17.36 2.99 -7.87
N ASN A 121 -18.47 3.34 -8.54
CA ASN A 121 -19.44 4.29 -8.00
C ASN A 121 -20.86 3.72 -8.07
N LEU A 122 -21.62 3.98 -7.05
CA LEU A 122 -23.01 3.59 -6.92
C LEU A 122 -23.85 4.82 -6.62
N THR A 123 -24.92 5.03 -7.40
CA THR A 123 -25.94 6.00 -7.09
C THR A 123 -27.29 5.29 -6.92
N ALA A 124 -27.94 5.51 -5.79
CA ALA A 124 -29.28 5.00 -5.52
C ALA A 124 -30.22 6.20 -5.30
N ARG A 125 -31.29 6.30 -6.10
CA ARG A 125 -32.31 7.34 -5.97
C ARG A 125 -33.62 6.69 -5.55
N TRP A 126 -34.15 7.18 -4.45
CA TRP A 126 -35.45 6.77 -3.93
C TRP A 126 -36.24 8.01 -3.53
N ARG A 127 -37.31 8.28 -4.29
CA ARG A 127 -38.12 9.47 -4.07
C ARG A 127 -37.24 10.74 -4.05
N ASN A 128 -37.19 11.41 -2.90
CA ASN A 128 -36.42 12.64 -2.68
C ASN A 128 -35.02 12.42 -2.15
N PHE A 129 -34.61 11.16 -1.93
CA PHE A 129 -33.30 10.81 -1.44
C PHE A 129 -32.39 10.30 -2.55
N THR A 130 -31.14 10.74 -2.52
CA THR A 130 -30.08 10.21 -3.36
C THR A 130 -28.90 9.81 -2.48
N LEU A 131 -28.54 8.53 -2.53
CA LEU A 131 -27.31 8.00 -1.95
C LEU A 131 -26.28 7.86 -3.06
N TYR A 132 -25.12 8.43 -2.86
CA TYR A 132 -23.95 8.25 -3.71
C TYR A 132 -22.81 7.63 -2.90
N ALA A 133 -22.15 6.63 -3.45
CA ALA A 133 -20.96 6.02 -2.86
C ALA A 133 -19.90 5.82 -3.95
N MET A 134 -18.64 6.10 -3.63
CA MET A 134 -17.51 5.93 -4.52
C MET A 134 -16.35 5.27 -3.78
N GLY A 135 -15.75 4.29 -4.40
CA GLY A 135 -14.57 3.60 -3.90
C GLY A 135 -13.56 3.33 -5.00
N ASN A 136 -12.31 3.15 -4.58
CA ASN A 136 -11.20 2.83 -5.47
C ASN A 136 -10.50 1.54 -5.01
N LEU A 137 -10.23 0.66 -5.97
CA LEU A 137 -9.49 -0.58 -5.79
C LEU A 137 -8.09 -0.42 -6.39
N TYR A 138 -7.07 -0.84 -5.63
CA TYR A 138 -5.67 -0.83 -6.05
C TYR A 138 -5.09 -2.23 -5.87
N ILE A 139 -4.45 -2.77 -6.90
CA ILE A 139 -3.89 -4.13 -6.87
C ILE A 139 -2.50 -4.16 -7.50
N GLY A 140 -1.58 -4.89 -6.86
CA GLY A 140 -0.30 -5.29 -7.43
C GLY A 140 0.88 -4.40 -7.05
N ASP A 141 0.71 -3.49 -6.09
CA ASP A 141 1.79 -2.69 -5.52
C ASP A 141 2.23 -3.20 -4.14
N TYR A 142 3.45 -2.81 -3.78
CA TYR A 142 4.08 -3.13 -2.52
C TYR A 142 4.51 -1.86 -1.79
N GLY A 143 4.49 -1.91 -0.47
CA GLY A 143 5.07 -0.92 0.42
C GLY A 143 6.21 -1.50 1.23
N MET A 144 6.99 -0.62 1.85
CA MET A 144 8.09 -0.98 2.75
C MET A 144 7.78 -0.53 4.17
N LYS A 145 8.07 -1.38 5.14
CA LYS A 145 8.02 -1.08 6.58
C LYS A 145 9.42 -0.60 7.01
N ASP A 146 9.88 0.53 6.45
CA ASP A 146 11.24 1.06 6.55
C ASP A 146 11.37 2.39 7.32
N ASN A 147 10.33 2.76 8.07
CA ASN A 147 10.33 3.96 8.89
C ASN A 147 10.63 3.67 10.38
N SER A 148 10.79 4.71 11.20
CA SER A 148 11.16 4.62 12.61
C SER A 148 10.18 3.84 13.50
N TYR A 149 8.95 3.60 13.06
CA TYR A 149 8.01 2.75 13.78
C TYR A 149 8.36 1.27 13.66
N TYR A 150 8.85 0.86 12.47
CA TYR A 150 9.21 -0.52 12.19
C TYR A 150 10.70 -0.80 12.42
N TRP A 151 11.59 0.14 12.11
CA TRP A 151 13.02 0.00 12.28
C TRP A 151 13.44 0.57 13.64
N VAL A 152 13.26 -0.25 14.68
CA VAL A 152 13.61 0.09 16.06
C VAL A 152 15.05 -0.30 16.32
N LYS A 153 15.93 0.67 16.44
CA LYS A 153 17.38 0.49 16.60
C LYS A 153 17.98 1.51 17.57
N GLY A 154 19.10 1.15 18.18
CA GLY A 154 19.85 2.02 19.07
C GLY A 154 18.99 2.56 20.22
N ASP A 155 19.00 3.89 20.41
CA ASP A 155 18.23 4.61 21.44
C ASP A 155 16.80 4.94 20.97
N GLY A 156 16.36 4.36 19.86
CA GLY A 156 15.04 4.59 19.30
C GLY A 156 13.90 4.20 20.23
N LYS A 157 12.75 4.89 20.12
CA LYS A 157 11.56 4.54 20.88
C LYS A 157 11.01 3.19 20.43
N TYR A 158 10.66 2.33 21.37
CA TYR A 158 10.04 1.04 21.10
C TYR A 158 8.60 1.23 20.62
N SER A 159 8.26 0.53 19.54
CA SER A 159 6.90 0.41 19.01
C SER A 159 6.30 -0.96 19.34
N GLU A 160 4.99 -1.13 19.10
CA GLU A 160 4.28 -2.39 19.35
C GLU A 160 4.88 -3.58 18.57
N VAL A 161 5.47 -3.32 17.40
CA VAL A 161 5.99 -4.37 16.50
C VAL A 161 7.11 -5.20 17.11
N VAL A 162 7.83 -4.67 18.11
CA VAL A 162 8.92 -5.39 18.77
C VAL A 162 8.45 -6.42 19.81
N ARG A 163 7.15 -6.51 20.08
CA ARG A 163 6.62 -7.52 21.02
C ARG A 163 6.86 -8.93 20.52
N ASP A 164 6.76 -9.12 19.20
CA ASP A 164 6.96 -10.43 18.56
C ASP A 164 8.39 -10.60 18.07
N ARG A 165 9.36 -9.99 18.79
CA ARG A 165 10.78 -10.09 18.46
C ARG A 165 11.33 -11.48 18.74
N TRP A 166 12.37 -11.79 18.03
CA TRP A 166 13.14 -13.00 18.25
C TRP A 166 13.85 -12.94 19.61
N THR A 167 13.68 -14.00 20.39
CA THR A 167 14.47 -14.39 21.57
C THR A 167 14.65 -15.91 21.51
N PRO A 168 15.57 -16.53 22.27
CA PRO A 168 15.68 -17.99 22.29
C PRO A 168 14.35 -18.71 22.57
N GLU A 169 13.50 -18.13 23.41
CA GLU A 169 12.19 -18.69 23.78
C GLU A 169 11.13 -18.49 22.68
N THR A 170 11.25 -17.46 21.88
CA THR A 170 10.28 -17.11 20.82
C THR A 170 10.78 -17.42 19.41
N ALA A 171 11.93 -18.06 19.29
CA ALA A 171 12.62 -18.30 18.01
C ALA A 171 11.72 -18.93 16.92
N ALA A 172 10.82 -19.86 17.30
CA ALA A 172 9.92 -20.53 16.37
C ALA A 172 8.72 -19.67 15.90
N THR A 173 8.38 -18.62 16.63
CA THR A 173 7.17 -17.81 16.38
C THR A 173 7.46 -16.34 16.11
N ALA A 174 8.70 -15.91 16.26
CA ALA A 174 9.12 -14.54 16.07
C ALA A 174 8.81 -14.04 14.65
N THR A 175 8.27 -12.84 14.57
CA THR A 175 7.98 -12.13 13.31
C THR A 175 8.78 -10.84 13.17
N TYR A 176 9.63 -10.55 14.15
CA TYR A 176 10.50 -9.38 14.20
C TYR A 176 11.91 -9.81 14.64
N PRO A 177 12.99 -9.22 14.10
CA PRO A 177 14.35 -9.61 14.46
C PRO A 177 14.67 -9.29 15.93
N ARG A 178 15.77 -9.83 16.44
CA ARG A 178 16.24 -9.49 17.79
C ARG A 178 16.43 -7.98 17.93
N LEU A 179 16.22 -7.46 19.14
CA LEU A 179 16.54 -6.08 19.44
C LEU A 179 18.06 -5.88 19.65
N THR A 180 18.53 -4.70 19.30
CA THR A 180 19.92 -4.32 19.45
C THR A 180 20.03 -2.88 19.97
N THR A 181 21.03 -2.63 20.81
CA THR A 181 21.38 -1.26 21.26
C THR A 181 22.31 -0.55 20.29
N THR A 182 22.80 -1.25 19.28
CA THR A 182 23.59 -0.68 18.18
C THR A 182 22.69 -0.39 16.98
N ASP A 183 23.25 0.12 15.88
CA ASP A 183 22.49 0.49 14.67
C ASP A 183 21.74 -0.67 14.01
N GLY A 184 22.11 -1.93 14.32
CA GLY A 184 21.45 -3.11 13.74
C GLY A 184 21.46 -3.10 12.21
N ALA A 185 22.56 -2.65 11.63
CA ALA A 185 22.67 -2.36 10.20
C ALA A 185 22.31 -3.57 9.31
N ASN A 186 22.53 -4.79 9.82
CA ASN A 186 22.15 -6.02 9.12
C ASN A 186 20.61 -6.17 8.99
N ASN A 187 19.86 -5.91 10.06
CA ASN A 187 18.40 -6.12 10.09
C ASN A 187 17.63 -5.02 9.36
N PHE A 188 18.17 -3.80 9.32
CA PHE A 188 17.49 -2.62 8.79
C PHE A 188 18.00 -2.30 7.38
N ARG A 189 17.85 -3.28 6.49
CA ARG A 189 18.11 -3.18 5.05
C ARG A 189 16.82 -3.31 4.26
N THR A 190 16.79 -2.64 3.11
CA THR A 190 15.70 -2.84 2.15
C THR A 190 15.69 -4.31 1.73
N SER A 191 14.66 -5.04 2.10
CA SER A 191 14.51 -6.47 1.83
C SER A 191 13.04 -6.85 1.72
N ASP A 192 12.76 -8.02 1.18
CA ASP A 192 11.41 -8.57 1.14
C ASP A 192 10.82 -8.80 2.53
N PHE A 193 11.67 -8.99 3.57
CA PHE A 193 11.24 -9.08 4.97
C PHE A 193 10.40 -7.88 5.41
N TRP A 194 10.77 -6.68 4.99
CA TRP A 194 10.07 -5.44 5.32
C TRP A 194 8.98 -5.07 4.32
N MET A 195 8.79 -5.87 3.27
CA MET A 195 7.77 -5.61 2.27
C MET A 195 6.38 -6.07 2.70
N TYR A 196 5.36 -5.35 2.23
CA TYR A 196 3.98 -5.76 2.37
C TYR A 196 3.18 -5.43 1.10
N LYS A 197 2.16 -6.26 0.82
CA LYS A 197 1.23 -6.01 -0.29
C LYS A 197 0.28 -4.87 0.07
N LYS A 198 0.22 -3.86 -0.79
CA LYS A 198 -0.64 -2.68 -0.64
C LYS A 198 -2.01 -2.83 -1.30
N ASN A 199 -2.41 -4.04 -1.68
CA ASN A 199 -3.73 -4.28 -2.23
C ASN A 199 -4.79 -3.75 -1.28
N ARG A 200 -5.65 -2.84 -1.77
CA ARG A 200 -6.64 -2.16 -0.94
C ARG A 200 -7.85 -1.71 -1.73
N PHE A 201 -8.98 -1.70 -1.08
CA PHE A 201 -10.18 -0.99 -1.50
C PHE A 201 -10.43 0.16 -0.53
N ASN A 202 -10.55 1.37 -1.04
CA ASN A 202 -10.85 2.57 -0.27
C ASN A 202 -12.25 3.06 -0.62
N LEU A 203 -13.15 3.13 0.37
CA LEU A 203 -14.42 3.84 0.25
C LEU A 203 -14.15 5.33 0.47
N THR A 204 -13.97 6.04 -0.65
CA THR A 204 -13.45 7.41 -0.66
C THR A 204 -14.51 8.44 -0.37
N GLN A 205 -15.76 8.20 -0.79
CA GLN A 205 -16.86 9.13 -0.57
C GLN A 205 -18.18 8.38 -0.40
N VAL A 206 -18.98 8.84 0.56
CA VAL A 206 -20.40 8.50 0.68
C VAL A 206 -21.17 9.79 0.94
N GLN A 207 -22.19 10.04 0.14
CA GLN A 207 -23.03 11.23 0.28
C GLN A 207 -24.50 10.84 0.25
N LEU A 208 -25.26 11.30 1.23
CA LEU A 208 -26.71 11.25 1.25
C LEU A 208 -27.25 12.65 0.98
N THR A 209 -28.10 12.78 -0.03
CA THR A 209 -28.75 14.06 -0.39
C THR A 209 -30.26 13.89 -0.27
N TYR A 210 -30.89 14.85 0.37
CA TYR A 210 -32.36 15.01 0.40
C TYR A 210 -32.75 16.24 -0.40
N GLN A 211 -33.54 16.03 -1.46
CA GLN A 211 -34.10 17.11 -2.26
C GLN A 211 -35.48 17.47 -1.74
N MET A 212 -35.66 18.73 -1.31
CA MET A 212 -36.98 19.20 -0.86
C MET A 212 -38.00 19.16 -2.00
N PRO A 213 -39.20 18.61 -1.77
CA PRO A 213 -40.24 18.59 -2.81
C PRO A 213 -40.64 19.98 -3.25
N GLU A 214 -40.81 20.20 -4.54
CA GLU A 214 -41.23 21.49 -5.09
C GLU A 214 -42.55 22.02 -4.48
N LYS A 215 -43.45 21.11 -4.09
CA LYS A 215 -44.71 21.45 -3.42
C LYS A 215 -44.52 22.27 -2.14
N VAL A 216 -43.43 22.03 -1.41
CA VAL A 216 -43.11 22.75 -0.15
C VAL A 216 -42.53 24.12 -0.45
N LEU A 217 -41.91 24.31 -1.62
CA LEU A 217 -41.29 25.55 -2.02
C LEU A 217 -42.23 26.50 -2.77
N LYS A 218 -43.44 26.04 -3.11
CA LYS A 218 -44.45 26.87 -3.80
C LYS A 218 -44.78 28.10 -2.99
N GLY A 219 -44.72 29.27 -3.64
CA GLY A 219 -44.99 30.56 -3.00
C GLY A 219 -43.76 31.21 -2.35
N THR A 220 -42.59 30.57 -2.40
CA THR A 220 -41.32 31.16 -1.97
C THR A 220 -40.49 31.59 -3.20
N PHE A 221 -39.48 32.44 -2.98
CA PHE A 221 -38.51 32.80 -4.03
C PHE A 221 -37.47 31.70 -4.32
N ILE A 222 -37.49 30.60 -3.55
CA ILE A 222 -36.56 29.48 -3.69
C ILE A 222 -37.13 28.49 -4.71
N LYS A 223 -36.40 28.26 -5.81
CA LYS A 223 -36.75 27.27 -6.85
C LYS A 223 -36.34 25.86 -6.54
N GLY A 224 -35.31 25.70 -5.70
CA GLY A 224 -34.85 24.39 -5.28
C GLY A 224 -34.04 24.45 -3.97
N LEU A 225 -34.24 23.46 -3.10
CA LEU A 225 -33.49 23.33 -1.85
C LEU A 225 -33.13 21.89 -1.61
N SER A 226 -31.86 21.60 -1.37
CA SER A 226 -31.37 20.28 -1.00
C SER A 226 -30.45 20.35 0.20
N PHE A 227 -30.49 19.32 1.02
CA PHE A 227 -29.59 19.09 2.15
C PHE A 227 -28.74 17.88 1.85
N PHE A 228 -27.47 17.93 2.25
CA PHE A 228 -26.58 16.78 2.08
C PHE A 228 -25.72 16.53 3.31
N ALA A 229 -25.45 15.25 3.53
CA ALA A 229 -24.44 14.77 4.44
C ALA A 229 -23.40 13.99 3.62
N ASN A 230 -22.14 14.37 3.72
CA ASN A 230 -21.04 13.75 3.00
C ASN A 230 -19.99 13.27 3.99
N ALA A 231 -19.42 12.12 3.69
CA ALA A 231 -18.33 11.56 4.46
C ALA A 231 -17.24 11.04 3.52
N ASN A 232 -15.98 11.40 3.81
CA ASN A 232 -14.83 11.04 2.99
C ASN A 232 -13.87 10.12 3.77
N ASN A 233 -13.20 9.23 3.02
CA ASN A 233 -12.22 8.27 3.54
C ASN A 233 -12.78 7.37 4.66
N LEU A 234 -14.03 6.89 4.48
CA LEU A 234 -14.74 6.15 5.53
C LEU A 234 -14.10 4.82 5.88
N LEU A 235 -13.64 4.08 4.89
CA LEU A 235 -13.20 2.70 5.06
C LEU A 235 -12.06 2.37 4.11
N THR A 236 -11.03 1.72 4.68
CA THR A 236 -9.98 1.04 3.93
C THR A 236 -10.07 -0.46 4.23
N ILE A 237 -10.27 -1.28 3.20
CA ILE A 237 -10.22 -2.74 3.27
C ILE A 237 -8.89 -3.17 2.69
N ALA A 238 -8.01 -3.70 3.54
CA ALA A 238 -6.70 -4.19 3.16
C ALA A 238 -6.20 -5.19 4.21
N LYS A 239 -5.36 -6.15 3.79
CA LYS A 239 -4.70 -7.08 4.73
C LYS A 239 -3.80 -6.31 5.71
N GLU A 240 -3.00 -5.37 5.19
CA GLU A 240 -2.06 -4.55 5.94
C GLU A 240 -2.62 -3.15 6.23
N ARG A 241 -3.90 -3.10 6.65
CA ARG A 241 -4.60 -1.83 6.93
C ARG A 241 -3.86 -0.95 7.91
N LYS A 242 -3.31 -1.53 9.00
CA LYS A 242 -2.55 -0.79 10.01
C LYS A 242 -1.34 -0.06 9.39
N ALA A 243 -0.57 -0.74 8.54
CA ALA A 243 0.59 -0.14 7.88
C ALA A 243 0.20 1.00 6.93
N LEU A 244 -0.94 0.86 6.24
CA LEU A 244 -1.47 1.88 5.34
C LEU A 244 -2.02 3.12 6.07
N GLU A 245 -2.74 2.92 7.18
CA GLU A 245 -3.40 4.01 7.91
C GLU A 245 -2.47 4.76 8.87
N LEU A 246 -1.46 4.11 9.45
CA LEU A 246 -0.50 4.73 10.37
C LEU A 246 0.29 5.86 9.72
N ASN A 247 0.65 5.72 8.44
CA ASN A 247 1.39 6.71 7.67
C ASN A 247 2.51 7.40 8.47
N VAL A 248 3.37 6.60 9.10
CA VAL A 248 4.40 7.07 10.03
C VAL A 248 5.33 8.07 9.35
N GLY A 249 5.58 9.20 10.01
CA GLY A 249 6.36 10.31 9.45
C GLY A 249 5.52 11.32 8.65
N SER A 250 4.22 11.10 8.52
CA SER A 250 3.27 11.99 7.87
C SER A 250 1.95 12.04 8.66
N ALA A 251 0.99 12.86 8.22
CA ALA A 251 -0.31 12.90 8.86
C ALA A 251 -1.05 11.57 8.65
N PRO A 252 -1.69 11.01 9.71
CA PRO A 252 -2.51 9.82 9.56
C PRO A 252 -3.68 10.08 8.62
N GLN A 253 -4.24 9.02 8.05
CA GLN A 253 -5.42 9.14 7.20
C GLN A 253 -6.60 9.66 8.03
N THR A 254 -7.13 10.81 7.62
CA THR A 254 -8.25 11.47 8.31
C THR A 254 -9.58 11.16 7.63
N ARG A 255 -10.63 11.08 8.43
CA ARG A 255 -12.02 11.00 7.95
C ARG A 255 -12.64 12.37 8.06
N PHE A 256 -13.36 12.79 7.02
CA PHE A 256 -14.04 14.07 6.99
C PHE A 256 -15.55 13.86 6.89
N TYR A 257 -16.29 14.61 7.69
CA TYR A 257 -17.74 14.65 7.67
C TYR A 257 -18.19 16.06 7.41
N GLN A 258 -19.11 16.21 6.48
CA GLN A 258 -19.62 17.52 6.04
C GLN A 258 -21.14 17.47 6.00
N LEU A 259 -21.77 18.52 6.51
CA LEU A 259 -23.18 18.78 6.37
C LEU A 259 -23.36 20.09 5.60
N GLY A 260 -24.30 20.15 4.70
CA GLY A 260 -24.54 21.35 3.94
C GLY A 260 -25.91 21.39 3.28
N PHE A 261 -26.20 22.53 2.70
CA PHE A 261 -27.39 22.70 1.88
C PHE A 261 -27.06 23.46 0.60
N LYS A 262 -27.90 23.31 -0.42
CA LYS A 262 -27.80 24.00 -1.70
C LYS A 262 -29.17 24.62 -2.02
N GLY A 263 -29.21 25.93 -2.14
CA GLY A 263 -30.40 26.68 -2.58
C GLY A 263 -30.23 27.15 -4.03
N THR A 264 -31.34 27.11 -4.79
CA THR A 264 -31.47 27.72 -6.12
C THR A 264 -32.59 28.74 -6.06
N PHE A 265 -32.33 29.95 -6.53
CA PHE A 265 -33.24 31.09 -6.48
C PHE A 265 -33.75 31.49 -7.86
#